data_564ac98c7c575db4595038b5fc86927a
#
_entry.id   564ac98c7c575db4595038b5fc86927a
#
_cell.length_a   1.000
_cell.length_b   1.000
_cell.length_c   1.000
_cell.angle_alpha   90.00
_cell.angle_beta   90.00
_cell.angle_gamma   90.00
#
_symmetry.space_group_name_H-M   'P 1'
#
loop_
_entity.id
_entity.type
_entity.pdbx_description
1 polymer ?
#
loop_
_entity_poly.entity_id
_entity_poly.type
_entity_poly.pdbx_seq_one_letter_code
_entity_poly.pdbx_strand_id
1 'polypeptide(L)'
;VIVVTTKRGKTGKPVINFNTKLTYTPNLNTSRLNLLNSEEKVDLELQLLKEARFDILWGLTDPIPVFPEKGKVAAIMKQYNLIDIYKEQGWNGLTPEAQNAINKLKTINTDWNDILFRDAFTQEYNFSISGGSEKVTYYNSLGYVKENGNVPGVSMSRFNLTSKTSYQINKILKIGMS
;
A
#
# COMPACT_ATOMS: atom_id res chain seq x y z
N VAL A 1 -28.21 16.80 16.25
CA VAL A 1 -27.26 16.98 17.35
C VAL A 1 -26.66 15.62 17.69
N ILE A 2 -25.34 15.47 17.58
CA ILE A 2 -24.61 14.27 17.98
C ILE A 2 -24.14 14.49 19.43
N VAL A 3 -24.64 13.67 20.36
CA VAL A 3 -24.21 13.71 21.76
C VAL A 3 -23.23 12.55 21.99
N VAL A 4 -21.98 12.88 22.30
CA VAL A 4 -20.94 11.89 22.63
C VAL A 4 -20.79 11.81 24.13
N THR A 5 -21.14 10.66 24.71
CA THR A 5 -20.91 10.35 26.12
C THR A 5 -19.69 9.46 26.28
N THR A 6 -18.72 9.92 27.05
CA THR A 6 -17.51 9.15 27.36
C THR A 6 -17.71 8.21 28.55
N LYS A 7 -17.05 7.06 28.56
CA LYS A 7 -17.08 6.12 29.69
C LYS A 7 -16.62 6.78 30.97
N ARG A 8 -17.31 6.50 32.07
CA ARG A 8 -17.03 6.98 33.42
C ARG A 8 -17.03 5.83 34.41
N GLY A 9 -16.40 6.01 35.53
CA GLY A 9 -16.49 5.08 36.66
C GLY A 9 -17.90 4.98 37.20
N LYS A 10 -18.26 3.79 37.67
CA LYS A 10 -19.51 3.51 38.38
C LYS A 10 -19.22 3.01 39.80
N THR A 11 -20.14 3.24 40.70
CA THR A 11 -20.09 2.68 42.07
C THR A 11 -20.18 1.14 41.95
N GLY A 12 -19.30 0.47 42.70
CA GLY A 12 -19.28 -0.99 42.74
C GLY A 12 -17.85 -1.53 42.77
N LYS A 13 -17.74 -2.86 42.77
CA LYS A 13 -16.44 -3.55 42.73
C LYS A 13 -15.67 -3.18 41.47
N PRO A 14 -14.32 -3.20 41.52
CA PRO A 14 -13.51 -2.97 40.35
C PRO A 14 -13.84 -3.95 39.22
N VAL A 15 -14.06 -3.42 38.03
CA VAL A 15 -14.26 -4.17 36.79
C VAL A 15 -13.07 -3.93 35.90
N ILE A 16 -12.38 -5.00 35.54
CA ILE A 16 -11.25 -5.00 34.61
C ILE A 16 -11.73 -5.53 33.27
N ASN A 17 -11.37 -4.80 32.21
CA ASN A 17 -11.63 -5.25 30.85
C ASN A 17 -10.32 -5.23 30.07
N PHE A 18 -10.05 -6.30 29.36
CA PHE A 18 -8.99 -6.39 28.38
C PHE A 18 -9.60 -6.77 27.02
N ASN A 19 -9.25 -6.04 25.99
CA ASN A 19 -9.69 -6.30 24.64
C ASN A 19 -8.51 -6.20 23.69
N THR A 20 -8.42 -7.14 22.76
CA THR A 20 -7.43 -7.13 21.69
C THR A 20 -8.12 -7.29 20.35
N LYS A 21 -7.59 -6.60 19.34
CA LYS A 21 -8.01 -6.74 17.96
C LYS A 21 -6.78 -6.88 17.09
N LEU A 22 -6.74 -7.95 16.33
CA LEU A 22 -5.70 -8.23 15.34
C LEU A 22 -6.35 -8.15 13.96
N THR A 23 -5.79 -7.33 13.10
CA THR A 23 -6.28 -7.17 11.73
C THR A 23 -5.15 -7.49 10.77
N TYR A 24 -5.40 -8.45 9.89
CA TYR A 24 -4.53 -8.81 8.80
C TYR A 24 -5.15 -8.33 7.49
N THR A 25 -4.37 -7.61 6.69
CA THR A 25 -4.76 -7.17 5.36
C THR A 25 -3.74 -7.71 4.38
N PRO A 26 -4.12 -8.67 3.54
CA PRO A 26 -3.20 -9.25 2.57
C PRO A 26 -2.75 -8.21 1.56
N ASN A 27 -1.59 -8.45 0.95
CA ASN A 27 -1.10 -7.70 -0.18
C ASN A 27 -2.10 -7.74 -1.35
N LEU A 28 -2.00 -6.78 -2.25
CA LEU A 28 -2.82 -6.70 -3.46
C LEU A 28 -2.59 -7.95 -4.32
N ASN A 29 -3.66 -8.65 -4.62
CA ASN A 29 -3.59 -9.76 -5.57
C ASN A 29 -3.69 -9.23 -7.00
N THR A 30 -2.55 -9.13 -7.67
CA THR A 30 -2.44 -8.65 -9.06
C THR A 30 -2.73 -9.72 -10.10
N SER A 31 -2.91 -11.00 -9.71
CA SER A 31 -3.15 -12.10 -10.65
C SER A 31 -4.41 -11.93 -11.50
N ARG A 32 -5.37 -11.12 -11.03
CA ARG A 32 -6.61 -10.81 -11.76
C ARG A 32 -6.46 -9.67 -12.77
N LEU A 33 -5.34 -8.95 -12.74
CA LEU A 33 -5.14 -7.78 -13.60
C LEU A 33 -4.62 -8.14 -15.00
N ASN A 34 -4.32 -9.42 -15.23
CA ASN A 34 -3.79 -9.91 -16.50
C ASN A 34 -2.63 -9.05 -17.03
N LEU A 35 -1.66 -8.78 -16.16
CA LEU A 35 -0.50 -7.96 -16.47
C LEU A 35 0.44 -8.71 -17.41
N LEU A 36 1.03 -7.99 -18.35
CA LEU A 36 2.06 -8.54 -19.23
C LEU A 36 3.28 -8.98 -18.41
N ASN A 37 3.78 -10.18 -18.68
CA ASN A 37 5.09 -10.61 -18.21
C ASN A 37 6.21 -9.97 -19.05
N SER A 38 7.47 -10.23 -18.70
CA SER A 38 8.61 -9.60 -19.37
C SER A 38 8.77 -10.02 -20.82
N GLU A 39 8.44 -11.25 -21.15
CA GLU A 39 8.46 -11.75 -22.52
C GLU A 39 7.40 -11.06 -23.39
N GLU A 40 6.16 -11.06 -22.93
CA GLU A 40 5.03 -10.39 -23.60
C GLU A 40 5.27 -8.89 -23.77
N LYS A 41 5.88 -8.25 -22.76
CA LYS A 41 6.23 -6.82 -22.84
C LYS A 41 7.32 -6.55 -23.88
N VAL A 42 8.36 -7.37 -23.93
CA VAL A 42 9.43 -7.25 -24.95
C VAL A 42 8.86 -7.48 -26.33
N ASP A 43 7.99 -8.49 -26.52
CA ASP A 43 7.35 -8.77 -27.79
C ASP A 43 6.44 -7.62 -28.24
N LEU A 44 5.69 -7.03 -27.31
CA LEU A 44 4.89 -5.82 -27.58
C LEU A 44 5.78 -4.64 -27.98
N GLU A 45 6.90 -4.37 -27.28
CA GLU A 45 7.82 -3.30 -27.64
C GLU A 45 8.42 -3.52 -29.04
N LEU A 46 8.77 -4.76 -29.40
CA LEU A 46 9.25 -5.13 -30.73
C LEU A 46 8.18 -4.92 -31.80
N GLN A 47 6.95 -5.32 -31.54
CA GLN A 47 5.84 -5.12 -32.46
C GLN A 47 5.56 -3.63 -32.71
N LEU A 48 5.52 -2.83 -31.65
CA LEU A 48 5.32 -1.38 -31.75
C LEU A 48 6.43 -0.68 -32.52
N LEU A 49 7.69 -1.11 -32.34
CA LEU A 49 8.83 -0.59 -33.14
C LEU A 49 8.69 -0.91 -34.63
N LYS A 50 8.20 -2.10 -34.97
CA LYS A 50 8.03 -2.54 -36.36
C LYS A 50 6.87 -1.86 -37.04
N GLU A 51 5.74 -1.73 -36.35
CA GLU A 51 4.49 -1.24 -36.95
C GLU A 51 4.42 0.29 -36.97
N ALA A 52 5.25 0.99 -36.18
CA ALA A 52 5.23 2.46 -36.01
C ALA A 52 3.80 3.03 -35.70
N ARG A 53 2.93 2.22 -35.14
CA ARG A 53 1.48 2.43 -35.04
C ARG A 53 1.06 3.00 -33.69
N PHE A 54 1.54 4.17 -33.30
CA PHE A 54 0.98 4.86 -32.12
C PHE A 54 -0.10 5.88 -32.45
N ASP A 55 -0.26 6.23 -33.71
CA ASP A 55 -1.23 7.19 -34.23
C ASP A 55 -2.70 6.72 -34.18
N ILE A 56 -2.92 5.40 -34.09
CA ILE A 56 -4.29 4.84 -34.14
C ILE A 56 -4.97 4.78 -32.77
N LEU A 57 -4.23 4.70 -31.66
CA LEU A 57 -4.82 4.48 -30.34
C LEU A 57 -5.55 5.68 -29.75
N TRP A 58 -5.29 6.91 -30.22
CA TRP A 58 -5.83 8.13 -29.63
C TRP A 58 -6.56 9.07 -30.57
N GLY A 59 -6.72 8.74 -31.85
CA GLY A 59 -7.42 9.59 -32.83
C GLY A 59 -6.82 10.99 -32.97
N LEU A 60 -5.56 11.17 -32.60
CA LEU A 60 -4.83 12.43 -32.68
C LEU A 60 -4.13 12.50 -34.03
N THR A 61 -4.44 13.54 -34.78
CA THR A 61 -3.92 13.79 -36.13
C THR A 61 -2.49 14.35 -36.15
N ASP A 62 -1.96 14.71 -34.99
CA ASP A 62 -0.56 15.12 -34.87
C ASP A 62 0.33 13.93 -34.48
N PRO A 63 1.49 13.74 -35.13
CA PRO A 63 2.42 12.69 -34.75
C PRO A 63 2.95 13.00 -33.35
N ILE A 64 2.35 12.35 -32.34
CA ILE A 64 2.99 12.34 -31.00
C ILE A 64 4.35 11.68 -31.22
N PRO A 65 5.45 12.37 -30.87
CA PRO A 65 6.78 11.78 -31.03
C PRO A 65 6.89 10.60 -30.09
N VAL A 66 6.48 9.52 -30.59
CA VAL A 66 7.00 8.18 -30.62
C VAL A 66 7.47 7.62 -29.29
N PHE A 67 6.53 7.05 -28.58
CA PHE A 67 6.80 6.09 -27.51
C PHE A 67 7.61 4.83 -27.94
N PRO A 68 7.56 4.35 -29.21
CA PRO A 68 8.36 3.17 -29.61
C PRO A 68 9.88 3.35 -29.48
N GLU A 69 10.36 4.60 -29.43
CA GLU A 69 11.78 4.85 -29.23
C GLU A 69 12.20 4.99 -27.75
N LYS A 70 11.27 4.76 -26.83
CA LYS A 70 11.52 4.69 -25.39
C LYS A 70 11.35 3.25 -24.92
N GLY A 71 12.12 2.85 -23.92
CA GLY A 71 12.12 1.50 -23.39
C GLY A 71 13.46 0.80 -23.56
N LYS A 72 13.57 -0.37 -22.97
CA LYS A 72 14.85 -1.11 -22.99
C LYS A 72 15.16 -1.72 -24.34
N VAL A 73 14.15 -2.18 -25.06
CA VAL A 73 14.31 -2.72 -26.42
C VAL A 73 14.82 -1.62 -27.36
N ALA A 74 14.14 -0.46 -27.37
CA ALA A 74 14.57 0.68 -28.17
C ALA A 74 15.98 1.17 -27.80
N ALA A 75 16.34 1.16 -26.52
CA ALA A 75 17.67 1.53 -26.07
C ALA A 75 18.76 0.59 -26.63
N ILE A 76 18.51 -0.73 -26.63
CA ILE A 76 19.39 -1.71 -27.24
C ILE A 76 19.48 -1.47 -28.74
N MET A 77 18.34 -1.31 -29.43
CA MET A 77 18.32 -1.04 -30.86
C MET A 77 19.12 0.21 -31.25
N LYS A 78 19.01 1.30 -30.45
CA LYS A 78 19.76 2.53 -30.66
C LYS A 78 21.27 2.32 -30.41
N GLN A 79 21.62 1.57 -29.37
CA GLN A 79 23.04 1.27 -29.06
C GLN A 79 23.75 0.59 -30.22
N TYR A 80 23.06 -0.25 -30.98
CA TYR A 80 23.63 -0.97 -32.12
C TYR A 80 23.24 -0.36 -33.47
N ASN A 81 22.55 0.79 -33.51
CA ASN A 81 22.07 1.46 -34.72
C ASN A 81 21.17 0.53 -35.59
N LEU A 82 20.30 -0.22 -34.97
CA LEU A 82 19.51 -1.29 -35.61
C LEU A 82 18.01 -0.96 -35.81
N ILE A 83 17.53 0.23 -35.43
CA ILE A 83 16.10 0.56 -35.49
C ILE A 83 15.56 0.44 -36.93
N ASP A 84 16.24 1.06 -37.90
CA ASP A 84 15.79 1.06 -39.29
C ASP A 84 15.93 -0.33 -39.93
N ILE A 85 17.03 -1.01 -39.64
CA ILE A 85 17.27 -2.39 -40.06
C ILE A 85 16.17 -3.32 -39.53
N TYR A 86 15.78 -3.15 -38.27
CA TYR A 86 14.70 -3.94 -37.68
C TYR A 86 13.34 -3.65 -38.32
N LYS A 87 13.04 -2.40 -38.64
CA LYS A 87 11.79 -2.02 -39.35
C LYS A 87 11.69 -2.68 -40.72
N GLU A 88 12.80 -2.76 -41.45
CA GLU A 88 12.85 -3.33 -42.80
C GLU A 88 12.93 -4.86 -42.80
N GLN A 89 13.83 -5.44 -42.00
CA GLN A 89 14.19 -6.86 -42.07
C GLN A 89 13.66 -7.68 -40.88
N GLY A 90 13.13 -6.99 -39.85
CA GLY A 90 12.63 -7.63 -38.62
C GLY A 90 13.76 -8.25 -37.79
N TRP A 91 13.42 -9.31 -37.05
CA TRP A 91 14.33 -9.98 -36.12
C TRP A 91 15.62 -10.50 -36.80
N ASN A 92 15.51 -10.97 -38.03
CA ASN A 92 16.64 -11.54 -38.78
C ASN A 92 17.69 -10.49 -39.20
N GLY A 93 17.32 -9.20 -39.20
CA GLY A 93 18.26 -8.10 -39.46
C GLY A 93 19.09 -7.71 -38.23
N LEU A 94 18.80 -8.24 -37.06
CA LEU A 94 19.52 -7.91 -35.84
C LEU A 94 20.82 -8.70 -35.73
N THR A 95 21.85 -8.05 -35.15
CA THR A 95 23.09 -8.76 -34.82
C THR A 95 22.88 -9.76 -33.67
N PRO A 96 23.67 -10.84 -33.59
CA PRO A 96 23.58 -11.81 -32.50
C PRO A 96 23.68 -11.20 -31.12
N GLU A 97 24.49 -10.15 -30.94
CA GLU A 97 24.67 -9.44 -29.68
C GLU A 97 23.38 -8.72 -29.27
N ALA A 98 22.73 -8.03 -30.20
CA ALA A 98 21.47 -7.34 -29.97
C ALA A 98 20.33 -8.35 -29.66
N GLN A 99 20.26 -9.45 -30.42
CA GLN A 99 19.30 -10.52 -30.17
C GLN A 99 19.48 -11.12 -28.79
N ASN A 100 20.72 -11.41 -28.37
CA ASN A 100 21.04 -11.93 -27.04
C ASN A 100 20.67 -10.94 -25.93
N ALA A 101 20.96 -9.65 -26.13
CA ALA A 101 20.61 -8.60 -25.17
C ALA A 101 19.08 -8.48 -25.00
N ILE A 102 18.32 -8.54 -26.09
CA ILE A 102 16.85 -8.49 -26.05
C ILE A 102 16.29 -9.76 -25.43
N ASN A 103 16.79 -10.94 -25.78
CA ASN A 103 16.37 -12.19 -25.18
C ASN A 103 16.63 -12.22 -23.67
N LYS A 104 17.71 -11.63 -23.20
CA LYS A 104 17.99 -11.48 -21.77
C LYS A 104 16.92 -10.65 -21.06
N LEU A 105 16.35 -9.63 -21.70
CA LEU A 105 15.24 -8.86 -21.11
C LEU A 105 14.00 -9.72 -20.88
N LYS A 106 13.72 -10.68 -21.75
CA LYS A 106 12.56 -11.60 -21.64
C LYS A 106 12.64 -12.46 -20.39
N THR A 107 13.82 -12.75 -19.88
CA THR A 107 14.03 -13.60 -18.69
C THR A 107 14.00 -12.83 -17.36
N ILE A 108 14.02 -11.50 -17.39
CA ILE A 108 14.00 -10.67 -16.19
C ILE A 108 12.55 -10.37 -15.83
N ASN A 109 11.98 -11.20 -14.96
CA ASN A 109 10.61 -11.03 -14.50
C ASN A 109 10.61 -10.48 -13.07
N THR A 110 10.51 -9.16 -12.92
CA THR A 110 10.49 -8.49 -11.63
C THR A 110 9.05 -8.26 -11.20
N ASP A 111 8.64 -8.89 -10.11
CA ASP A 111 7.36 -8.60 -9.48
C ASP A 111 7.46 -7.32 -8.64
N TRP A 112 7.03 -6.22 -9.23
CA TRP A 112 6.99 -4.92 -8.56
C TRP A 112 5.99 -4.86 -7.43
N ASN A 113 4.94 -5.68 -7.47
CA ASN A 113 3.98 -5.75 -6.39
C ASN A 113 4.62 -6.27 -5.10
N ASP A 114 5.41 -7.34 -5.21
CA ASP A 114 6.11 -7.90 -4.06
C ASP A 114 7.23 -7.00 -3.52
N ILE A 115 7.80 -6.16 -4.39
CA ILE A 115 8.82 -5.19 -3.98
C ILE A 115 8.20 -3.97 -3.29
N LEU A 116 7.09 -3.46 -3.84
CA LEU A 116 6.48 -2.20 -3.40
C LEU A 116 5.45 -2.37 -2.30
N PHE A 117 4.90 -3.56 -2.15
CA PHE A 117 3.82 -3.83 -1.20
C PHE A 117 4.11 -5.09 -0.39
N ARG A 118 3.47 -5.16 0.75
CA ARG A 118 3.51 -6.31 1.68
C ARG A 118 2.17 -6.46 2.36
N ASP A 119 1.99 -7.57 3.05
CA ASP A 119 0.87 -7.74 3.96
C ASP A 119 0.92 -6.70 5.08
N ALA A 120 -0.23 -6.11 5.40
CA ALA A 120 -0.37 -5.19 6.51
C ALA A 120 -0.90 -5.93 7.74
N PHE A 121 -0.41 -5.52 8.91
CA PHE A 121 -0.82 -6.10 10.17
C PHE A 121 -1.02 -5.02 11.23
N THR A 122 -2.23 -4.96 11.79
CA THR A 122 -2.60 -4.04 12.85
C THR A 122 -2.88 -4.79 14.14
N GLN A 123 -2.30 -4.32 15.23
CA GLN A 123 -2.49 -4.84 16.58
C GLN A 123 -3.06 -3.73 17.44
N GLU A 124 -4.20 -4.01 18.08
CA GLU A 124 -4.82 -3.11 19.03
C GLU A 124 -4.97 -3.83 20.37
N TYR A 125 -4.51 -3.20 21.44
CA TYR A 125 -4.64 -3.68 22.81
C TYR A 125 -5.27 -2.59 23.64
N ASN A 126 -6.36 -2.93 24.31
CA ASN A 126 -7.08 -2.01 25.17
C ASN A 126 -7.28 -2.66 26.55
N PHE A 127 -6.79 -2.00 27.57
CA PHE A 127 -6.98 -2.35 28.96
C PHE A 127 -7.79 -1.26 29.65
N SER A 128 -8.74 -1.61 30.47
CA SER A 128 -9.43 -0.64 31.30
C SER A 128 -9.82 -1.20 32.66
N ILE A 129 -9.79 -0.35 33.64
CA ILE A 129 -10.30 -0.63 34.99
C ILE A 129 -11.23 0.49 35.42
N SER A 130 -12.38 0.11 35.94
CA SER A 130 -13.36 1.05 36.46
C SER A 130 -14.00 0.51 37.74
N GLY A 131 -14.37 1.42 38.63
CA GLY A 131 -15.00 1.05 39.90
C GLY A 131 -15.22 2.26 40.77
N GLY A 132 -15.55 2.02 42.02
CA GLY A 132 -15.65 3.08 42.99
C GLY A 132 -16.61 2.81 44.14
N SER A 133 -16.68 3.75 45.06
CA SER A 133 -17.62 3.82 46.15
C SER A 133 -18.69 4.90 45.88
N GLU A 134 -19.58 5.14 46.82
CA GLU A 134 -20.55 6.25 46.74
C GLU A 134 -19.89 7.61 46.65
N LYS A 135 -18.68 7.74 47.23
CA LYS A 135 -17.93 9.01 47.24
C LYS A 135 -16.96 9.16 46.08
N VAL A 136 -16.35 8.07 45.62
CA VAL A 136 -15.28 8.15 44.60
C VAL A 136 -15.58 7.12 43.50
N THR A 137 -15.59 7.56 42.26
CA THR A 137 -15.65 6.66 41.10
C THR A 137 -14.48 6.95 40.18
N TYR A 138 -13.92 5.90 39.60
CA TYR A 138 -12.78 6.01 38.67
C TYR A 138 -12.97 5.17 37.43
N TYR A 139 -12.37 5.65 36.34
CA TYR A 139 -12.20 4.92 35.08
C TYR A 139 -10.80 5.23 34.54
N ASN A 140 -9.99 4.22 34.41
CA ASN A 140 -8.68 4.32 33.79
C ASN A 140 -8.63 3.37 32.60
N SER A 141 -8.04 3.82 31.51
CA SER A 141 -7.84 2.97 30.35
C SER A 141 -6.50 3.26 29.66
N LEU A 142 -5.94 2.19 29.13
CA LEU A 142 -4.70 2.15 28.40
C LEU A 142 -4.98 1.51 27.04
N GLY A 143 -4.64 2.22 25.97
CA GLY A 143 -4.75 1.72 24.62
C GLY A 143 -3.40 1.78 23.91
N TYR A 144 -3.07 0.73 23.20
CA TYR A 144 -1.91 0.67 22.33
C TYR A 144 -2.33 0.15 20.97
N VAL A 145 -1.93 0.86 19.92
CA VAL A 145 -2.12 0.46 18.53
C VAL A 145 -0.77 0.44 17.86
N LYS A 146 -0.47 -0.65 17.16
CA LYS A 146 0.67 -0.76 16.25
C LYS A 146 0.15 -1.20 14.89
N GLU A 147 0.43 -0.40 13.88
CA GLU A 147 0.05 -0.65 12.51
C GLU A 147 1.30 -0.71 11.64
N ASN A 148 1.43 -1.80 10.88
CA ASN A 148 2.39 -1.91 9.80
C ASN A 148 1.60 -1.86 8.49
N GLY A 149 1.84 -0.81 7.69
CA GLY A 149 1.12 -0.60 6.43
C GLY A 149 1.56 -1.53 5.31
N ASN A 150 0.78 -1.54 4.23
CA ASN A 150 1.07 -2.33 3.03
C ASN A 150 2.33 -1.87 2.29
N VAL A 151 2.77 -0.64 2.48
CA VAL A 151 4.00 -0.13 1.88
C VAL A 151 5.16 -0.32 2.86
N PRO A 152 6.30 -0.93 2.44
CA PRO A 152 7.49 -1.05 3.26
C PRO A 152 7.95 0.31 3.79
N GLY A 153 8.31 0.36 5.08
CA GLY A 153 8.70 1.60 5.75
C GLY A 153 7.54 2.42 6.32
N VAL A 154 6.30 2.15 5.94
CA VAL A 154 5.13 2.79 6.54
C VAL A 154 4.68 2.02 7.77
N SER A 155 4.74 2.67 8.92
CA SER A 155 4.24 2.12 10.18
C SER A 155 3.77 3.25 11.10
N MET A 156 2.82 2.94 11.97
CA MET A 156 2.31 3.84 13.00
C MET A 156 2.24 3.10 14.33
N SER A 157 2.60 3.80 15.41
CA SER A 157 2.27 3.35 16.76
C SER A 157 1.62 4.49 17.53
N ARG A 158 0.58 4.14 18.28
CA ARG A 158 -0.17 5.10 19.09
C ARG A 158 -0.44 4.55 20.47
N PHE A 159 -0.19 5.36 21.46
CA PHE A 159 -0.48 5.07 22.84
C PHE A 159 -1.51 6.07 23.38
N ASN A 160 -2.53 5.57 24.04
CA ASN A 160 -3.59 6.37 24.62
C ASN A 160 -3.73 6.02 26.10
N LEU A 161 -3.69 7.03 26.96
CA LEU A 161 -3.99 6.91 28.38
C LEU A 161 -5.19 7.79 28.70
N THR A 162 -6.17 7.23 29.35
CA THR A 162 -7.30 7.98 29.88
C THR A 162 -7.44 7.69 31.36
N SER A 163 -7.50 8.74 32.18
CA SER A 163 -7.78 8.63 33.60
C SER A 163 -8.88 9.61 33.97
N LYS A 164 -9.93 9.09 34.57
CA LYS A 164 -11.07 9.90 35.02
C LYS A 164 -11.42 9.51 36.44
N THR A 165 -11.44 10.48 37.33
CA THR A 165 -11.85 10.30 38.70
C THR A 165 -12.92 11.33 39.05
N SER A 166 -13.96 10.90 39.74
CA SER A 166 -14.99 11.79 40.26
C SER A 166 -15.13 11.60 41.76
N TYR A 167 -15.19 12.69 42.48
CA TYR A 167 -15.36 12.72 43.93
C TYR A 167 -16.65 13.45 44.28
N GLN A 168 -17.54 12.80 45.03
CA GLN A 168 -18.77 13.38 45.56
C GLN A 168 -18.48 13.94 46.94
N ILE A 169 -18.39 15.26 47.03
CA ILE A 169 -18.10 15.93 48.31
C ILE A 169 -19.31 15.88 49.21
N ASN A 170 -20.46 16.23 48.66
CA ASN A 170 -21.75 16.18 49.35
C ASN A 170 -22.89 15.94 48.33
N LYS A 171 -24.14 15.98 48.78
CA LYS A 171 -25.29 15.71 47.88
C LYS A 171 -25.43 16.69 46.70
N ILE A 172 -24.78 17.86 46.79
CA ILE A 172 -24.90 18.94 45.81
C ILE A 172 -23.65 19.09 45.00
N LEU A 173 -22.48 18.83 45.56
CA LEU A 173 -21.17 19.11 44.94
C LEU A 173 -20.42 17.84 44.55
N LYS A 174 -20.12 17.72 43.25
CA LYS A 174 -19.29 16.69 42.66
C LYS A 174 -18.16 17.31 41.89
N ILE A 175 -16.93 16.86 42.15
CA ILE A 175 -15.72 17.30 41.47
C ILE A 175 -15.27 16.14 40.57
N GLY A 176 -14.87 16.44 39.30
CA GLY A 176 -14.31 15.48 38.36
C GLY A 176 -12.96 15.97 37.84
N MET A 177 -12.05 15.04 37.68
CA MET A 177 -10.75 15.26 37.03
C MET A 177 -10.62 14.24 35.87
N SER A 178 -10.14 14.72 34.75
CA SER A 178 -9.88 13.88 33.55
C SER A 178 -8.63 14.39 32.82
#